data_67524d293e09d3b94b1e6b2e2b4a8dc6
#
_entry.id   67524d293e09d3b94b1e6b2e2b4a8dc6
#
_cell.length_a   1.000
_cell.length_b   1.000
_cell.length_c   1.000
_cell.angle_alpha   90.00
_cell.angle_beta   90.00
_cell.angle_gamma   90.00
#
_symmetry.space_group_name_H-M   'P 1'
#
loop_
_entity.id
_entity.type
_entity.pdbx_description
1 polymer ?
#
loop_
_entity_poly.entity_id
_entity_poly.type
_entity_poly.pdbx_seq_one_letter_code
_entity_poly.pdbx_strand_id
1 'polypeptide(L)'
;MLSFKHTDRTRREFESLSLEHLDALYSAGLRLTKNERDAEDLVQDTFLRAFRFFDKFERGTNMKAWLFKILTNTFINKYRRRVKEKVVVEGAARESGNERFVTHEPTESSADPEQYFFDKLLSDDVIRSIDQLPIDFRLVVILADLQEFSYKEIAEILDCPVGTVMSRLYRGRKLLQKNLLSYAVETGVVQPKQAMELEAEEEAAEIIDFKRHA
;
A
#
# COMPACT_ATOMS: atom_id res chain seq x y z
N MET A 1 13.35 25.20 17.27
CA MET A 1 14.56 24.35 17.44
C MET A 1 14.16 23.14 18.27
N LEU A 2 13.92 21.98 17.64
CA LEU A 2 13.50 20.76 18.33
C LEU A 2 14.77 20.08 18.87
N SER A 3 14.99 20.16 20.18
CA SER A 3 16.07 19.46 20.86
C SER A 3 15.76 17.96 20.87
N PHE A 4 16.38 17.18 19.98
CA PHE A 4 16.36 15.73 20.05
C PHE A 4 17.20 15.29 21.24
N LYS A 5 16.57 14.82 22.32
CA LYS A 5 17.22 14.32 23.55
C LYS A 5 17.84 12.92 23.37
N HIS A 6 18.10 12.47 22.15
CA HIS A 6 18.69 11.16 21.93
C HIS A 6 20.21 11.21 21.99
N THR A 7 20.80 10.32 22.79
CA THR A 7 22.26 10.15 22.88
C THR A 7 22.78 9.47 21.61
N ASP A 8 24.08 9.61 21.31
CA ASP A 8 24.74 8.92 20.19
C ASP A 8 24.54 7.39 20.23
N ARG A 9 24.43 6.82 21.43
CA ARG A 9 24.13 5.39 21.62
C ARG A 9 22.73 5.03 21.13
N THR A 10 21.72 5.82 21.50
CA THR A 10 20.33 5.62 21.07
C THR A 10 20.18 5.74 19.56
N ARG A 11 20.91 6.70 18.97
CA ARG A 11 20.94 6.87 17.52
C ARG A 11 21.50 5.64 16.81
N ARG A 12 22.67 5.14 17.24
CA ARG A 12 23.28 3.93 16.65
C ARG A 12 22.39 2.69 16.80
N GLU A 13 21.75 2.54 17.96
CA GLU A 13 20.81 1.45 18.20
C GLU A 13 19.62 1.54 17.24
N PHE A 14 19.02 2.72 17.07
CA PHE A 14 17.95 2.95 16.12
C PHE A 14 18.38 2.64 14.69
N GLU A 15 19.51 3.18 14.24
CA GLU A 15 20.05 2.96 12.91
C GLU A 15 20.27 1.45 12.65
N SER A 16 20.87 0.72 13.59
CA SER A 16 21.12 -0.72 13.44
C SER A 16 19.85 -1.57 13.34
N LEU A 17 18.75 -1.15 13.98
CA LEU A 17 17.48 -1.89 13.98
C LEU A 17 16.53 -1.46 12.83
N SER A 18 16.67 -0.25 12.33
CA SER A 18 15.69 0.30 11.40
C SER A 18 16.14 0.30 9.93
N LEU A 19 17.45 0.47 9.66
CA LEU A 19 17.95 0.61 8.30
C LEU A 19 17.78 -0.67 7.46
N GLU A 20 17.80 -1.85 8.06
CA GLU A 20 17.54 -3.11 7.36
C GLU A 20 16.12 -3.19 6.75
N HIS A 21 15.21 -2.31 7.18
CA HIS A 21 13.83 -2.26 6.70
C HIS A 21 13.57 -1.13 5.70
N LEU A 22 14.60 -0.37 5.31
CA LEU A 22 14.47 0.80 4.44
C LEU A 22 13.83 0.43 3.10
N ASP A 23 14.34 -0.59 2.43
CA ASP A 23 13.88 -1.01 1.10
C ASP A 23 12.43 -1.51 1.15
N ALA A 24 12.08 -2.27 2.19
CA ALA A 24 10.71 -2.73 2.41
C ALA A 24 9.73 -1.57 2.62
N LEU A 25 10.14 -0.55 3.39
CA LEU A 25 9.33 0.66 3.60
C LEU A 25 9.20 1.48 2.32
N TYR A 26 10.28 1.61 1.54
CA TYR A 26 10.25 2.35 0.28
C TYR A 26 9.36 1.66 -0.76
N SER A 27 9.55 0.35 -0.96
CA SER A 27 8.71 -0.44 -1.87
C SER A 27 7.22 -0.32 -1.51
N ALA A 28 6.87 -0.47 -0.23
CA ALA A 28 5.50 -0.27 0.22
C ALA A 28 5.01 1.18 0.01
N GLY A 29 5.86 2.16 0.33
CA GLY A 29 5.60 3.58 0.12
C GLY A 29 5.29 3.91 -1.32
N LEU A 30 6.07 3.35 -2.27
CA LEU A 30 5.88 3.53 -3.70
C LEU A 30 4.54 2.97 -4.18
N ARG A 31 4.16 1.76 -3.73
CA ARG A 31 2.84 1.17 -4.05
C ARG A 31 1.67 1.95 -3.45
N LEU A 32 1.88 2.59 -2.30
CA LEU A 32 0.84 3.41 -1.66
C LEU A 32 0.67 4.78 -2.33
N THR A 33 1.77 5.46 -2.62
CA THR A 33 1.78 6.84 -3.15
C THR A 33 1.68 6.88 -4.67
N LYS A 34 2.16 5.85 -5.37
CA LYS A 34 2.30 5.75 -6.84
C LYS A 34 3.22 6.83 -7.43
N ASN A 35 4.10 7.37 -6.64
CA ASN A 35 5.03 8.42 -7.02
C ASN A 35 6.28 8.33 -6.16
N GLU A 36 7.46 8.31 -6.80
CA GLU A 36 8.75 8.15 -6.14
C GLU A 36 9.01 9.24 -5.10
N ARG A 37 8.85 10.49 -5.46
CA ARG A 37 9.07 11.62 -4.56
C ARG A 37 8.15 11.58 -3.33
N ASP A 38 6.87 11.25 -3.52
CA ASP A 38 5.93 11.09 -2.41
C ASP A 38 6.28 9.88 -1.54
N ALA A 39 6.86 8.82 -2.12
CA ALA A 39 7.35 7.64 -1.40
C ALA A 39 8.57 7.98 -0.55
N GLU A 40 9.57 8.68 -1.11
CA GLU A 40 10.73 9.17 -0.39
C GLU A 40 10.32 10.06 0.79
N ASP A 41 9.45 11.04 0.55
CA ASP A 41 8.91 11.92 1.59
C ASP A 41 8.15 11.14 2.68
N LEU A 42 7.44 10.07 2.30
CA LEU A 42 6.72 9.22 3.24
C LEU A 42 7.69 8.41 4.11
N VAL A 43 8.72 7.83 3.51
CA VAL A 43 9.75 7.06 4.21
C VAL A 43 10.56 7.98 5.13
N GLN A 44 10.99 9.13 4.65
CA GLN A 44 11.70 10.11 5.46
C GLN A 44 10.88 10.54 6.68
N ASP A 45 9.60 10.91 6.48
CA ASP A 45 8.69 11.25 7.58
C ASP A 45 8.53 10.08 8.57
N THR A 46 8.51 8.83 8.06
CA THR A 46 8.42 7.63 8.88
C THR A 46 9.64 7.49 9.77
N PHE A 47 10.85 7.58 9.22
CA PHE A 47 12.10 7.49 9.99
C PHE A 47 12.23 8.63 11.01
N LEU A 48 11.90 9.86 10.64
CA LEU A 48 11.92 10.99 11.55
C LEU A 48 10.96 10.81 12.74
N ARG A 49 9.76 10.30 12.49
CA ARG A 49 8.77 9.97 13.53
C ARG A 49 9.22 8.79 14.38
N ALA A 50 9.70 7.73 13.74
CA ALA A 50 10.21 6.55 14.42
C ALA A 50 11.36 6.94 15.36
N PHE A 51 12.34 7.70 14.89
CA PHE A 51 13.43 8.17 15.72
C PHE A 51 12.95 9.04 16.90
N ARG A 52 11.99 9.95 16.65
CA ARG A 52 11.41 10.80 17.71
C ARG A 52 10.75 9.99 18.83
N PHE A 53 10.11 8.88 18.48
CA PHE A 53 9.37 8.06 19.42
C PHE A 53 10.06 6.73 19.75
N PHE A 54 11.35 6.62 19.47
CA PHE A 54 12.12 5.40 19.67
C PHE A 54 12.19 4.95 21.15
N ASP A 55 12.08 5.87 22.08
CA ASP A 55 11.95 5.55 23.53
C ASP A 55 10.66 4.78 23.85
N LYS A 56 9.65 4.88 22.99
CA LYS A 56 8.38 4.13 23.12
C LYS A 56 8.41 2.76 22.43
N PHE A 57 9.47 2.50 21.66
CA PHE A 57 9.63 1.19 21.06
C PHE A 57 10.05 0.17 22.12
N GLU A 58 9.27 -0.90 22.26
CA GLU A 58 9.56 -2.00 23.16
C GLU A 58 10.63 -2.91 22.54
N ARG A 59 11.85 -2.89 23.13
CA ARG A 59 12.99 -3.67 22.64
C ARG A 59 12.68 -5.17 22.67
N GLY A 60 13.06 -5.86 21.60
CA GLY A 60 12.77 -7.28 21.43
C GLY A 60 11.44 -7.59 20.75
N THR A 61 10.63 -6.56 20.43
CA THR A 61 9.45 -6.72 19.59
C THR A 61 9.78 -6.53 18.09
N ASN A 62 8.80 -6.71 17.21
CA ASN A 62 8.98 -6.62 15.76
C ASN A 62 9.18 -5.17 15.31
N MET A 63 10.44 -4.74 15.06
CA MET A 63 10.78 -3.41 14.55
C MET A 63 10.13 -3.14 13.19
N LYS A 64 10.09 -4.11 12.29
CA LYS A 64 9.44 -3.99 10.99
C LYS A 64 7.97 -3.61 11.15
N ALA A 65 7.23 -4.32 11.99
CA ALA A 65 5.81 -4.04 12.23
C ALA A 65 5.60 -2.64 12.85
N TRP A 66 6.46 -2.23 13.76
CA TRP A 66 6.39 -0.91 14.38
C TRP A 66 6.63 0.23 13.37
N LEU A 67 7.63 0.07 12.49
CA LEU A 67 7.91 1.03 11.42
C LEU A 67 6.75 1.09 10.41
N PHE A 68 6.20 -0.06 10.02
CA PHE A 68 5.04 -0.13 9.13
C PHE A 68 3.79 0.51 9.73
N LYS A 69 3.59 0.40 11.04
CA LYS A 69 2.51 1.11 11.74
C LYS A 69 2.67 2.63 11.63
N ILE A 70 3.88 3.14 11.73
CA ILE A 70 4.17 4.57 11.55
C ILE A 70 3.97 5.00 10.10
N LEU A 71 4.46 4.20 9.14
CA LEU A 71 4.33 4.44 7.69
C LEU A 71 2.86 4.53 7.28
N THR A 72 2.07 3.50 7.61
CA THR A 72 0.66 3.42 7.23
C THR A 72 -0.17 4.54 7.85
N ASN A 73 0.04 4.84 9.14
CA ASN A 73 -0.62 5.96 9.80
C ASN A 73 -0.25 7.30 9.17
N THR A 74 1.02 7.51 8.82
CA THR A 74 1.49 8.74 8.15
C THR A 74 0.84 8.87 6.79
N PHE A 75 0.81 7.78 6.00
CA PHE A 75 0.17 7.73 4.71
C PHE A 75 -1.34 8.00 4.79
N ILE A 76 -2.07 7.30 5.65
CA ILE A 76 -3.53 7.46 5.80
C ILE A 76 -3.87 8.91 6.18
N ASN A 77 -3.10 9.53 7.06
CA ASN A 77 -3.32 10.93 7.46
C ASN A 77 -3.08 11.89 6.29
N LYS A 78 -1.99 11.71 5.52
CA LYS A 78 -1.71 12.51 4.31
C LYS A 78 -2.82 12.31 3.26
N TYR A 79 -3.25 11.07 3.03
CA TYR A 79 -4.31 10.73 2.09
C TYR A 79 -5.64 11.38 2.46
N ARG A 80 -6.09 11.22 3.72
CA ARG A 80 -7.34 11.85 4.21
C ARG A 80 -7.32 13.37 4.08
N ARG A 81 -6.17 13.99 4.33
CA ARG A 81 -6.00 15.43 4.17
C ARG A 81 -6.15 15.85 2.71
N ARG A 82 -5.47 15.16 1.78
CA ARG A 82 -5.59 15.42 0.32
C ARG A 82 -7.03 15.27 -0.18
N VAL A 83 -7.73 14.22 0.27
CA VAL A 83 -9.15 14.03 -0.09
C VAL A 83 -10.01 15.17 0.41
N LYS A 84 -9.83 15.61 1.67
CA LYS A 84 -10.57 16.76 2.22
C LYS A 84 -10.28 18.05 1.46
N GLU A 85 -9.03 18.34 1.14
CA GLU A 85 -8.60 19.50 0.37
C GLU A 85 -9.25 19.50 -1.03
N LYS A 86 -9.29 18.34 -1.72
CA LYS A 86 -9.98 18.20 -3.01
C LYS A 86 -11.48 18.49 -2.90
N VAL A 87 -12.17 17.92 -1.91
CA VAL A 87 -13.61 18.14 -1.70
C VAL A 87 -13.92 19.61 -1.43
N VAL A 88 -13.06 20.33 -0.70
CA VAL A 88 -13.23 21.77 -0.44
C VAL A 88 -13.02 22.57 -1.73
N VAL A 89 -12.00 22.25 -2.51
CA VAL A 89 -11.72 22.93 -3.79
C VAL A 89 -12.80 22.62 -4.84
N GLU A 90 -13.25 21.37 -4.95
CA GLU A 90 -14.32 20.95 -5.87
C GLU A 90 -15.69 21.45 -5.41
N GLY A 91 -15.94 21.57 -4.10
CA GLY A 91 -17.14 22.21 -3.56
C GLY A 91 -17.22 23.70 -3.90
N ALA A 92 -16.08 24.37 -4.04
CA ALA A 92 -15.97 25.74 -4.53
C ALA A 92 -16.03 25.84 -6.08
N ALA A 93 -15.72 24.74 -6.79
CA ALA A 93 -15.62 24.68 -8.26
C ALA A 93 -16.86 24.05 -8.94
N ARG A 94 -17.93 23.70 -8.19
CA ARG A 94 -19.17 23.15 -8.77
C ARG A 94 -19.96 24.12 -9.65
N GLU A 95 -19.42 25.31 -9.93
CA GLU A 95 -19.94 26.18 -10.99
C GLU A 95 -19.24 26.03 -12.36
N SER A 96 -18.24 25.11 -12.50
CA SER A 96 -17.59 24.88 -13.81
C SER A 96 -17.22 23.42 -13.95
N GLY A 97 -18.00 22.71 -14.77
CA GLY A 97 -17.76 21.31 -15.07
C GLY A 97 -16.46 21.09 -15.81
N ASN A 98 -15.65 20.20 -15.29
CA ASN A 98 -14.93 19.15 -16.03
C ASN A 98 -14.04 18.35 -15.07
N GLU A 99 -14.43 17.11 -14.82
CA GLU A 99 -13.57 16.12 -14.16
C GLU A 99 -12.42 15.76 -15.10
N ARG A 100 -11.21 16.14 -14.74
CA ARG A 100 -10.00 15.51 -15.24
C ARG A 100 -9.26 14.88 -14.07
N PHE A 101 -9.31 13.56 -14.00
CA PHE A 101 -8.34 12.79 -13.26
C PHE A 101 -6.95 13.15 -13.81
N VAL A 102 -6.15 13.84 -13.02
CA VAL A 102 -4.73 14.02 -13.33
C VAL A 102 -4.05 12.73 -12.94
N THR A 103 -3.97 11.82 -13.89
CA THR A 103 -2.98 10.75 -13.86
C THR A 103 -1.64 11.44 -14.10
N HIS A 104 -0.79 11.51 -13.06
CA HIS A 104 0.61 11.83 -13.28
C HIS A 104 1.21 10.69 -14.09
N GLU A 105 1.66 10.99 -15.29
CA GLU A 105 2.50 10.08 -16.07
C GLU A 105 3.77 9.75 -15.26
N PRO A 106 4.25 8.50 -15.33
CA PRO A 106 5.49 8.12 -14.68
C PRO A 106 6.62 8.92 -15.32
N THR A 107 7.25 9.78 -14.56
CA THR A 107 8.50 10.42 -14.96
C THR A 107 9.57 9.34 -14.95
N GLU A 108 10.23 9.11 -16.08
CA GLU A 108 11.42 8.26 -16.16
C GLU A 108 12.47 8.82 -15.21
N SER A 109 12.65 8.15 -14.07
CA SER A 109 13.64 8.48 -13.06
C SER A 109 14.78 7.48 -13.11
N SER A 110 15.98 7.97 -12.93
CA SER A 110 17.22 7.19 -12.82
C SER A 110 17.15 6.27 -11.60
N ALA A 111 16.64 5.06 -11.82
CA ALA A 111 16.50 4.04 -10.79
C ALA A 111 17.88 3.58 -10.29
N ASP A 112 18.03 3.53 -8.97
CA ASP A 112 19.10 2.78 -8.31
C ASP A 112 19.06 1.32 -8.79
N PRO A 113 20.18 0.71 -9.23
CA PRO A 113 20.21 -0.64 -9.80
C PRO A 113 19.60 -1.72 -8.91
N GLU A 114 19.63 -1.58 -7.59
CA GLU A 114 19.03 -2.53 -6.65
C GLU A 114 17.50 -2.38 -6.58
N GLN A 115 16.96 -1.18 -6.62
CA GLN A 115 15.52 -0.91 -6.68
C GLN A 115 14.91 -1.41 -7.99
N TYR A 116 15.63 -1.23 -9.10
CA TYR A 116 15.25 -1.76 -10.40
C TYR A 116 15.12 -3.30 -10.41
N PHE A 117 15.84 -4.00 -9.54
CA PHE A 117 15.76 -5.47 -9.41
C PHE A 117 14.49 -5.91 -8.67
N PHE A 118 14.06 -5.20 -7.64
CA PHE A 118 12.83 -5.52 -6.89
C PHE A 118 11.56 -5.16 -7.67
N ASP A 119 11.54 -4.04 -8.37
CA ASP A 119 10.42 -3.68 -9.24
C ASP A 119 10.31 -4.60 -10.48
N LYS A 120 11.44 -5.16 -10.96
CA LYS A 120 11.45 -6.18 -12.03
C LYS A 120 10.94 -7.56 -11.61
N LEU A 121 10.87 -7.88 -10.32
CA LEU A 121 10.30 -9.15 -9.85
C LEU A 121 8.77 -9.17 -9.96
N LEU A 122 8.13 -8.01 -9.95
CA LEU A 122 6.70 -7.88 -10.25
C LEU A 122 6.57 -7.28 -11.66
N SER A 123 5.85 -7.98 -12.54
CA SER A 123 5.57 -7.40 -13.86
C SER A 123 4.79 -6.10 -13.74
N ASP A 124 4.94 -5.22 -14.72
CA ASP A 124 4.21 -3.94 -14.78
C ASP A 124 2.69 -4.13 -14.68
N ASP A 125 2.18 -5.26 -15.15
CA ASP A 125 0.75 -5.59 -15.07
C ASP A 125 0.31 -5.87 -13.63
N VAL A 126 1.12 -6.58 -12.85
CA VAL A 126 0.86 -6.83 -11.42
C VAL A 126 0.92 -5.51 -10.65
N ILE A 127 1.92 -4.69 -10.91
CA ILE A 127 2.08 -3.37 -10.30
C ILE A 127 0.84 -2.50 -10.58
N ARG A 128 0.45 -2.37 -11.85
CA ARG A 128 -0.73 -1.60 -12.27
C ARG A 128 -2.01 -2.11 -11.60
N SER A 129 -2.17 -3.43 -11.50
CA SER A 129 -3.34 -4.04 -10.86
C SER A 129 -3.41 -3.74 -9.36
N ILE A 130 -2.29 -3.78 -8.65
CA ILE A 130 -2.22 -3.37 -7.23
C ILE A 130 -2.55 -1.88 -7.10
N ASP A 131 -2.03 -1.04 -7.98
CA ASP A 131 -2.23 0.41 -7.96
C ASP A 131 -3.69 0.82 -8.28
N GLN A 132 -4.45 -0.02 -8.96
CA GLN A 132 -5.88 0.18 -9.23
C GLN A 132 -6.77 -0.19 -8.04
N LEU A 133 -6.28 -0.96 -7.07
CA LEU A 133 -7.07 -1.31 -5.91
C LEU A 133 -7.52 -0.08 -5.11
N PRO A 134 -8.76 -0.08 -4.58
CA PRO A 134 -9.17 0.85 -3.54
C PRO A 134 -8.19 0.83 -2.37
N ILE A 135 -7.93 1.99 -1.76
CA ILE A 135 -6.85 2.16 -0.78
C ILE A 135 -6.94 1.20 0.42
N ASP A 136 -8.15 0.90 0.90
CA ASP A 136 -8.36 -0.02 2.01
C ASP A 136 -7.97 -1.47 1.67
N PHE A 137 -8.14 -1.88 0.42
CA PHE A 137 -7.76 -3.21 -0.06
C PHE A 137 -6.27 -3.25 -0.41
N ARG A 138 -5.74 -2.17 -1.02
CA ARG A 138 -4.33 -2.04 -1.36
C ARG A 138 -3.43 -2.15 -0.12
N LEU A 139 -3.78 -1.45 0.97
CA LEU A 139 -3.04 -1.50 2.23
C LEU A 139 -2.90 -2.93 2.75
N VAL A 140 -4.00 -3.69 2.83
CA VAL A 140 -3.94 -5.07 3.36
C VAL A 140 -3.22 -6.02 2.41
N VAL A 141 -3.34 -5.85 1.09
CA VAL A 141 -2.62 -6.65 0.08
C VAL A 141 -1.11 -6.39 0.17
N ILE A 142 -0.69 -5.12 0.22
CA ILE A 142 0.74 -4.79 0.36
C ILE A 142 1.31 -5.40 1.64
N LEU A 143 0.61 -5.26 2.77
CA LEU A 143 1.10 -5.79 4.05
C LEU A 143 1.12 -7.32 4.09
N ALA A 144 0.11 -7.99 3.53
CA ALA A 144 0.01 -9.45 3.55
C ALA A 144 0.87 -10.11 2.47
N ASP A 145 0.74 -9.67 1.22
CA ASP A 145 1.25 -10.41 0.05
C ASP A 145 2.65 -9.93 -0.38
N LEU A 146 3.02 -8.67 -0.10
CA LEU A 146 4.34 -8.14 -0.43
C LEU A 146 5.27 -8.04 0.79
N GLN A 147 4.71 -7.83 1.98
CA GLN A 147 5.51 -7.64 3.19
C GLN A 147 5.44 -8.81 4.16
N GLU A 148 4.61 -9.83 3.85
CA GLU A 148 4.51 -11.11 4.58
C GLU A 148 4.08 -10.97 6.05
N PHE A 149 3.36 -9.91 6.42
CA PHE A 149 2.80 -9.78 7.74
C PHE A 149 1.64 -10.75 7.96
N SER A 150 1.57 -11.33 9.14
CA SER A 150 0.42 -12.12 9.58
C SER A 150 -0.82 -11.23 9.73
N TYR A 151 -2.02 -11.82 9.65
CA TYR A 151 -3.28 -11.07 9.81
C TYR A 151 -3.40 -10.38 11.17
N LYS A 152 -2.79 -10.93 12.22
CA LYS A 152 -2.74 -10.29 13.53
C LYS A 152 -1.86 -9.05 13.53
N GLU A 153 -0.66 -9.13 12.97
CA GLU A 153 0.23 -7.98 12.82
C GLU A 153 -0.40 -6.89 11.96
N ILE A 154 -1.07 -7.25 10.84
CA ILE A 154 -1.78 -6.29 9.99
C ILE A 154 -2.91 -5.60 10.77
N ALA A 155 -3.64 -6.33 11.59
CA ALA A 155 -4.68 -5.77 12.44
C ALA A 155 -4.12 -4.74 13.45
N GLU A 156 -2.95 -5.02 14.03
CA GLU A 156 -2.23 -4.10 14.92
C GLU A 156 -1.64 -2.90 14.18
N ILE A 157 -1.09 -3.10 12.98
CA ILE A 157 -0.54 -2.04 12.13
C ILE A 157 -1.64 -1.06 11.72
N LEU A 158 -2.80 -1.57 11.27
CA LEU A 158 -3.91 -0.77 10.75
C LEU A 158 -4.93 -0.34 11.81
N ASP A 159 -4.73 -0.76 13.07
CA ASP A 159 -5.65 -0.52 14.19
C ASP A 159 -7.11 -0.90 13.85
N CYS A 160 -7.30 -2.15 13.40
CA CYS A 160 -8.60 -2.67 13.01
C CYS A 160 -8.76 -4.14 13.41
N PRO A 161 -10.01 -4.66 13.54
CA PRO A 161 -10.24 -6.06 13.84
C PRO A 161 -9.65 -7.02 12.78
N VAL A 162 -9.14 -8.18 13.19
CA VAL A 162 -8.61 -9.22 12.28
C VAL A 162 -9.65 -9.64 11.22
N GLY A 163 -10.92 -9.71 11.57
CA GLY A 163 -12.01 -9.99 10.62
C GLY A 163 -12.11 -8.93 9.50
N THR A 164 -11.80 -7.66 9.83
CA THR A 164 -11.72 -6.58 8.82
C THR A 164 -10.54 -6.79 7.88
N VAL A 165 -9.37 -7.20 8.40
CA VAL A 165 -8.21 -7.55 7.58
C VAL A 165 -8.56 -8.69 6.62
N MET A 166 -9.15 -9.78 7.13
CA MET A 166 -9.52 -10.94 6.32
C MET A 166 -10.51 -10.58 5.21
N SER A 167 -11.56 -9.82 5.52
CA SER A 167 -12.57 -9.42 4.53
C SER A 167 -12.02 -8.46 3.47
N ARG A 168 -11.16 -7.50 3.86
CA ARG A 168 -10.49 -6.59 2.93
C ARG A 168 -9.50 -7.33 2.03
N LEU A 169 -8.73 -8.26 2.59
CA LEU A 169 -7.77 -9.06 1.84
C LEU A 169 -8.48 -9.97 0.83
N TYR A 170 -9.56 -10.64 1.23
CA TYR A 170 -10.36 -11.44 0.32
C TYR A 170 -10.87 -10.63 -0.88
N ARG A 171 -11.47 -9.45 -0.62
CA ARG A 171 -11.97 -8.56 -1.68
C ARG A 171 -10.84 -8.00 -2.54
N GLY A 172 -9.71 -7.62 -1.92
CA GLY A 172 -8.54 -7.14 -2.64
C GLY A 172 -7.97 -8.18 -3.59
N ARG A 173 -7.80 -9.42 -3.13
CA ARG A 173 -7.32 -10.54 -3.95
C ARG A 173 -8.31 -10.90 -5.08
N LYS A 174 -9.61 -10.83 -4.81
CA LYS A 174 -10.63 -11.06 -5.83
C LYS A 174 -10.54 -10.00 -6.95
N LEU A 175 -10.37 -8.73 -6.62
CA LEU A 175 -10.16 -7.67 -7.61
C LEU A 175 -8.84 -7.84 -8.37
N LEU A 176 -7.77 -8.26 -7.71
CA LEU A 176 -6.50 -8.57 -8.39
C LEU A 176 -6.66 -9.73 -9.37
N GLN A 177 -7.33 -10.80 -8.96
CA GLN A 177 -7.62 -11.94 -9.82
C GLN A 177 -8.33 -11.49 -11.10
N LYS A 178 -9.38 -10.68 -10.97
CA LYS A 178 -10.12 -10.12 -12.12
C LYS A 178 -9.22 -9.27 -13.03
N ASN A 179 -8.45 -8.36 -12.46
CA ASN A 179 -7.58 -7.46 -13.21
C ASN A 179 -6.40 -8.18 -13.88
N LEU A 180 -5.95 -9.30 -13.34
CA LEU A 180 -4.78 -10.04 -13.81
C LEU A 180 -5.13 -11.25 -14.67
N LEU A 181 -6.42 -11.55 -14.89
CA LEU A 181 -6.84 -12.78 -15.57
C LEU A 181 -6.29 -12.87 -16.99
N SER A 182 -6.38 -11.79 -17.77
CA SER A 182 -5.83 -11.72 -19.14
C SER A 182 -4.31 -11.92 -19.12
N TYR A 183 -3.62 -11.24 -18.24
CA TYR A 183 -2.17 -11.38 -18.06
C TYR A 183 -1.77 -12.81 -17.66
N ALA A 184 -2.52 -13.45 -16.76
CA ALA A 184 -2.27 -14.82 -16.31
C ALA A 184 -2.47 -15.86 -17.44
N VAL A 185 -3.41 -15.60 -18.36
CA VAL A 185 -3.58 -16.40 -19.58
C VAL A 185 -2.44 -16.19 -20.57
N GLU A 186 -2.06 -14.94 -20.83
CA GLU A 186 -0.96 -14.60 -21.74
C GLU A 186 0.39 -15.17 -21.29
N THR A 187 0.64 -15.17 -19.99
CA THR A 187 1.88 -15.73 -19.40
C THR A 187 1.81 -17.24 -19.17
N GLY A 188 0.67 -17.87 -19.46
CA GLY A 188 0.48 -19.33 -19.34
C GLY A 188 0.32 -19.81 -17.88
N VAL A 189 0.14 -18.91 -16.93
CA VAL A 189 -0.14 -19.26 -15.51
C VAL A 189 -1.53 -19.86 -15.34
N VAL A 190 -2.49 -19.39 -16.14
CA VAL A 190 -3.86 -19.89 -16.17
C VAL A 190 -4.18 -20.35 -17.60
N GLN A 191 -4.80 -21.53 -17.73
CA GLN A 191 -5.25 -22.00 -19.05
C GLN A 191 -6.52 -21.26 -19.49
N PRO A 192 -6.70 -20.98 -20.80
CA PRO A 192 -7.88 -20.26 -21.31
C PRO A 192 -9.22 -20.86 -20.87
N LYS A 193 -9.30 -22.18 -20.76
CA LYS A 193 -10.50 -22.87 -20.27
C LYS A 193 -10.81 -22.55 -18.80
N GLN A 194 -9.79 -22.53 -17.95
CA GLN A 194 -9.93 -22.17 -16.53
C GLN A 194 -10.30 -20.69 -16.35
N ALA A 195 -9.79 -19.83 -17.24
CA ALA A 195 -10.16 -18.41 -17.22
C ALA A 195 -11.67 -18.21 -17.48
N MET A 196 -12.22 -18.89 -18.48
CA MET A 196 -13.67 -18.87 -18.76
C MET A 196 -14.52 -19.40 -17.60
N GLU A 197 -14.06 -20.44 -16.90
CA GLU A 197 -14.75 -20.98 -15.72
C GLU A 197 -14.75 -19.97 -14.57
N LEU A 198 -13.62 -19.28 -14.33
CA LEU A 198 -13.50 -18.25 -13.30
C LEU A 198 -14.37 -17.02 -13.60
N GLU A 199 -14.45 -16.57 -14.86
CA GLU A 199 -15.34 -15.48 -15.28
C GLU A 199 -16.81 -15.85 -15.08
N ALA A 200 -17.21 -17.05 -15.45
CA ALA A 200 -18.57 -17.52 -15.29
C ALA A 200 -18.99 -17.63 -13.80
N GLU A 201 -18.07 -18.07 -12.92
CA GLU A 201 -18.32 -18.11 -11.48
C GLU A 201 -18.46 -16.70 -10.89
N GLU A 202 -17.68 -15.71 -11.36
CA GLU A 202 -17.80 -14.31 -10.94
C GLU A 202 -19.13 -13.70 -11.34
N GLU A 203 -19.55 -13.86 -12.60
CA GLU A 203 -20.84 -13.37 -13.09
C GLU A 203 -22.01 -13.99 -12.31
N ALA A 204 -21.95 -15.29 -12.03
CA ALA A 204 -22.96 -15.96 -11.23
C ALA A 204 -23.02 -15.43 -9.79
N ALA A 205 -21.87 -15.13 -9.18
CA ALA A 205 -21.80 -14.57 -7.83
C ALA A 205 -22.34 -13.13 -7.76
N GLU A 206 -22.06 -12.30 -8.77
CA GLU A 206 -22.59 -10.92 -8.87
C GLU A 206 -24.11 -10.91 -9.01
N ILE A 207 -24.68 -11.84 -9.81
CA ILE A 207 -26.14 -11.97 -9.98
C ILE A 207 -26.82 -12.38 -8.67
N ILE A 208 -26.19 -13.26 -7.88
CA ILE A 208 -26.74 -13.71 -6.59
C ILE A 208 -26.71 -12.57 -5.56
N ASP A 209 -25.63 -11.79 -5.54
CA ASP A 209 -25.48 -10.65 -4.60
C ASP A 209 -26.48 -9.53 -4.95
N PHE A 210 -26.68 -9.24 -6.24
CA PHE A 210 -27.70 -8.28 -6.69
C PHE A 210 -29.12 -8.70 -6.26
N LYS A 211 -29.47 -10.00 -6.38
CA LYS A 211 -30.78 -10.52 -5.96
C LYS A 211 -31.02 -10.53 -4.44
N ARG A 212 -29.95 -10.46 -3.62
CA ARG A 212 -30.05 -10.37 -2.16
C ARG A 212 -30.30 -8.95 -1.65
N HIS A 213 -29.98 -7.93 -2.45
CA HIS A 213 -30.06 -6.53 -2.08
C HIS A 213 -31.14 -5.75 -2.85
N ALA A 214 -31.87 -6.43 -3.76
CA ALA A 214 -33.07 -5.93 -4.46
C ALA A 214 -34.35 -6.37 -3.75
#